data_c458460fe556d234739b3d600571195e
#
_entry.id   c458460fe556d234739b3d600571195e
#
_cell.length_a   1.000
_cell.length_b   1.000
_cell.length_c   1.000
_cell.angle_alpha   90.00
_cell.angle_beta   90.00
_cell.angle_gamma   90.00
#
_symmetry.space_group_name_H-M   'P 1'
#
loop_
_entity.id
_entity.type
_entity.pdbx_description
1 polymer ?
#
loop_
_entity_poly.entity_id
_entity_poly.type
_entity_poly.pdbx_seq_one_letter_code
_entity_poly.pdbx_strand_id
1 'polypeptide(L)'
;MRFVYVMDPMDRVLPDKDTTFAFLRAAQARGHESLHCELRDLYVKNGDVFARVRQLTVSNVPPHAVFGTTQEVRMADVEAVFIRKDPPFDTPYLYATLMLERARGRTVIMNDPRGLRDANEKLYALHFANHMPRTMVTANEEQVFAFVKEVGGRGVIKPLHGAGGSGVMMLLPGDKNARAIVQTVTEDGTKLAMVQEYLPAVENGDKRVLLLDGEVLGAINRIPRGDDFRSNIHVGGSVEAYQLTKEERAMVADIAPRLKKDGLLFVGLDVIGGKLTEVNVTSPTGIQQLSQHENRDVAEDVIKWVERAANDYRPSLKSIPAT
;
A
#
# COMPACT_ATOMS: atom_id res chain seq x y z
N MET A 1 15.53 -18.53 6.41
CA MET A 1 15.61 -17.10 6.76
C MET A 1 14.53 -16.78 7.75
N ARG A 2 14.69 -15.70 8.53
CA ARG A 2 13.67 -15.17 9.45
C ARG A 2 13.12 -13.87 8.90
N PHE A 3 11.79 -13.81 8.77
CA PHE A 3 11.06 -12.64 8.28
C PHE A 3 10.15 -12.10 9.37
N VAL A 4 10.28 -10.82 9.70
CA VAL A 4 9.38 -10.15 10.66
C VAL A 4 8.29 -9.41 9.88
N TYR A 5 7.04 -9.65 10.26
CA TYR A 5 5.87 -8.96 9.74
C TYR A 5 5.33 -8.01 10.81
N VAL A 6 5.54 -6.71 10.59
CA VAL A 6 4.95 -5.63 11.40
C VAL A 6 3.60 -5.30 10.80
N MET A 7 2.52 -5.80 11.39
CA MET A 7 1.20 -5.80 10.78
C MET A 7 0.07 -5.74 11.83
N ASP A 8 -1.15 -5.68 11.37
CA ASP A 8 -2.33 -5.76 12.22
C ASP A 8 -2.51 -7.14 12.85
N PRO A 9 -3.31 -7.26 13.94
CA PRO A 9 -3.63 -8.54 14.53
C PRO A 9 -4.24 -9.53 13.54
N MET A 10 -3.84 -10.81 13.64
CA MET A 10 -4.25 -11.88 12.71
C MET A 10 -5.76 -12.18 12.70
N ASP A 11 -6.49 -11.81 13.73
CA ASP A 11 -7.96 -11.92 13.80
C ASP A 11 -8.69 -10.96 12.86
N ARG A 12 -8.01 -9.94 12.35
CA ARG A 12 -8.52 -8.99 11.36
C ARG A 12 -8.16 -9.35 9.92
N VAL A 13 -7.27 -10.32 9.74
CA VAL A 13 -6.79 -10.73 8.42
C VAL A 13 -7.82 -11.63 7.73
N LEU A 14 -8.14 -11.32 6.48
CA LEU A 14 -9.00 -12.14 5.63
C LEU A 14 -8.14 -13.07 4.77
N PRO A 15 -8.05 -14.38 5.08
CA PRO A 15 -7.09 -15.30 4.46
C PRO A 15 -7.20 -15.42 2.94
N ASP A 16 -8.38 -15.18 2.38
CA ASP A 16 -8.70 -15.26 0.95
C ASP A 16 -8.42 -13.95 0.17
N LYS A 17 -8.18 -12.84 0.86
CA LYS A 17 -8.04 -11.50 0.25
C LYS A 17 -6.76 -10.77 0.64
N ASP A 18 -6.24 -11.06 1.82
CA ASP A 18 -5.11 -10.33 2.38
C ASP A 18 -3.79 -10.68 1.69
N THR A 19 -3.04 -9.64 1.31
CA THR A 19 -1.73 -9.77 0.65
C THR A 19 -0.65 -10.26 1.61
N THR A 20 -0.69 -9.83 2.87
CA THR A 20 0.29 -10.25 3.87
C THR A 20 0.13 -11.72 4.21
N PHE A 21 -1.12 -12.20 4.24
CA PHE A 21 -1.39 -13.63 4.38
C PHE A 21 -0.79 -14.46 3.23
N ALA A 22 -0.87 -13.95 2.00
CA ALA A 22 -0.22 -14.61 0.85
C ALA A 22 1.31 -14.62 0.98
N PHE A 23 1.92 -13.53 1.47
CA PHE A 23 3.37 -13.51 1.74
C PHE A 23 3.77 -14.49 2.83
N LEU A 24 3.01 -14.57 3.93
CA LEU A 24 3.23 -15.55 5.02
C LEU A 24 3.19 -16.97 4.49
N ARG A 25 2.17 -17.30 3.69
CA ARG A 25 2.01 -18.63 3.08
C ARG A 25 3.15 -18.96 2.13
N ALA A 26 3.54 -18.03 1.25
CA ALA A 26 4.65 -18.23 0.32
C ALA A 26 5.98 -18.37 1.05
N ALA A 27 6.24 -17.56 2.09
CA ALA A 27 7.45 -17.69 2.91
C ALA A 27 7.51 -19.03 3.62
N GLN A 28 6.41 -19.49 4.21
CA GLN A 28 6.30 -20.79 4.86
C GLN A 28 6.54 -21.96 3.88
N ALA A 29 5.96 -21.92 2.67
CA ALA A 29 6.14 -22.93 1.64
C ALA A 29 7.61 -23.03 1.19
N ARG A 30 8.38 -21.95 1.31
CA ARG A 30 9.82 -21.88 1.01
C ARG A 30 10.72 -22.17 2.21
N GLY A 31 10.14 -22.61 3.35
CA GLY A 31 10.89 -22.99 4.55
C GLY A 31 11.43 -21.81 5.37
N HIS A 32 10.84 -20.63 5.25
CA HIS A 32 11.21 -19.47 6.07
C HIS A 32 10.41 -19.42 7.36
N GLU A 33 11.02 -18.90 8.41
CA GLU A 33 10.37 -18.61 9.68
C GLU A 33 9.70 -17.24 9.59
N SER A 34 8.39 -17.20 9.84
CA SER A 34 7.61 -15.97 9.92
C SER A 34 7.38 -15.58 11.38
N LEU A 35 7.67 -14.31 11.68
CA LEU A 35 7.57 -13.70 12.99
C LEU A 35 6.60 -12.51 12.92
N HIS A 36 5.57 -12.53 13.74
CA HIS A 36 4.54 -11.50 13.82
C HIS A 36 4.79 -10.55 14.96
N CYS A 37 4.62 -9.25 14.73
CA CYS A 37 4.48 -8.24 15.76
C CYS A 37 3.55 -7.09 15.30
N GLU A 38 3.02 -6.36 16.26
CA GLU A 38 2.29 -5.12 16.03
C GLU A 38 3.20 -3.90 16.26
N LEU A 39 2.74 -2.69 15.90
CA LEU A 39 3.52 -1.47 16.13
C LEU A 39 3.92 -1.28 17.60
N ARG A 40 3.04 -1.65 18.53
CA ARG A 40 3.26 -1.52 19.99
C ARG A 40 4.32 -2.47 20.54
N ASP A 41 4.70 -3.49 19.78
CA ASP A 41 5.73 -4.45 20.18
C ASP A 41 7.14 -3.99 19.80
N LEU A 42 7.25 -2.89 19.03
CA LEU A 42 8.53 -2.28 18.66
C LEU A 42 9.07 -1.41 19.79
N TYR A 43 10.37 -1.46 20.02
CA TYR A 43 11.05 -0.57 20.94
C TYR A 43 12.52 -0.36 20.56
N VAL A 44 13.13 0.69 21.11
CA VAL A 44 14.55 1.01 20.90
C VAL A 44 15.31 0.88 22.22
N LYS A 45 16.43 0.17 22.17
CA LYS A 45 17.35 0.03 23.30
C LYS A 45 18.78 0.24 22.81
N ASN A 46 19.50 1.17 23.45
CA ASN A 46 20.89 1.51 23.11
C ASN A 46 21.11 1.84 21.64
N GLY A 47 20.11 2.46 21.01
CA GLY A 47 20.20 2.86 19.62
C GLY A 47 19.78 1.80 18.60
N ASP A 48 19.57 0.56 18.96
CA ASP A 48 19.07 -0.49 18.11
C ASP A 48 17.56 -0.70 18.28
N VAL A 49 16.89 -1.10 17.20
CA VAL A 49 15.46 -1.43 17.22
C VAL A 49 15.25 -2.93 17.43
N PHE A 50 14.36 -3.24 18.34
CA PHE A 50 13.92 -4.58 18.72
C PHE A 50 12.42 -4.70 18.58
N ALA A 51 11.94 -5.94 18.51
CA ALA A 51 10.52 -6.26 18.69
C ALA A 51 10.34 -7.50 19.55
N ARG A 52 9.25 -7.49 20.30
CA ARG A 52 8.68 -8.71 20.88
C ARG A 52 7.81 -9.38 19.84
N VAL A 53 8.31 -10.48 19.27
CA VAL A 53 7.66 -11.19 18.17
C VAL A 53 7.10 -12.52 18.61
N ARG A 54 6.10 -13.03 17.89
CA ARG A 54 5.60 -14.40 18.01
C ARG A 54 5.83 -15.14 16.71
N GLN A 55 6.34 -16.35 16.79
CA GLN A 55 6.38 -17.24 15.64
C GLN A 55 4.96 -17.45 15.12
N LEU A 56 4.79 -17.41 13.80
CA LEU A 56 3.49 -17.51 13.14
C LEU A 56 3.54 -18.56 12.04
N THR A 57 2.59 -19.48 12.09
CA THR A 57 2.30 -20.43 11.01
C THR A 57 0.90 -20.16 10.48
N VAL A 58 0.71 -20.19 9.17
CA VAL A 58 -0.58 -19.92 8.52
C VAL A 58 -1.09 -21.11 7.73
N SER A 59 -2.42 -21.22 7.62
CA SER A 59 -3.10 -22.30 6.87
C SER A 59 -4.32 -21.76 6.14
N ASN A 60 -4.60 -22.30 4.94
CA ASN A 60 -5.82 -21.98 4.19
C ASN A 60 -7.09 -22.56 4.85
N VAL A 61 -6.94 -23.51 5.76
CA VAL A 61 -8.04 -24.11 6.53
C VAL A 61 -7.94 -23.68 8.00
N PRO A 62 -9.06 -23.50 8.70
CA PRO A 62 -9.04 -23.13 10.12
C PRO A 62 -8.31 -24.17 11.00
N PRO A 63 -7.56 -23.72 12.02
CA PRO A 63 -7.27 -22.31 12.32
C PRO A 63 -6.32 -21.72 11.29
N HIS A 64 -6.68 -20.53 10.75
CA HIS A 64 -5.88 -19.88 9.71
C HIS A 64 -4.53 -19.36 10.19
N ALA A 65 -4.35 -19.19 11.49
CA ALA A 65 -3.12 -18.75 12.12
C ALA A 65 -2.88 -19.46 13.43
N VAL A 66 -1.64 -19.93 13.62
CA VAL A 66 -1.19 -20.56 14.87
C VAL A 66 0.05 -19.80 15.33
N PHE A 67 -0.01 -19.31 16.55
CA PHE A 67 1.12 -18.64 17.19
C PHE A 67 1.93 -19.62 18.02
N GLY A 68 3.25 -19.60 17.82
CA GLY A 68 4.22 -20.32 18.60
C GLY A 68 4.82 -19.46 19.73
N THR A 69 6.10 -19.69 19.99
CA THR A 69 6.84 -19.02 21.07
C THR A 69 6.97 -17.53 20.86
N THR A 70 6.96 -16.79 21.97
CA THR A 70 7.30 -15.37 21.99
C THR A 70 8.80 -15.21 22.22
N GLN A 71 9.42 -14.34 21.44
CA GLN A 71 10.85 -14.04 21.58
C GLN A 71 11.12 -12.54 21.34
N GLU A 72 12.26 -12.07 21.82
CA GLU A 72 12.81 -10.76 21.50
C GLU A 72 13.73 -10.90 20.30
N VAL A 73 13.59 -10.01 19.32
CA VAL A 73 14.43 -10.02 18.11
C VAL A 73 14.92 -8.61 17.83
N ARG A 74 16.23 -8.47 17.59
CA ARG A 74 16.82 -7.25 17.05
C ARG A 74 16.54 -7.21 15.55
N MET A 75 15.95 -6.13 15.06
CA MET A 75 15.52 -6.03 13.65
C MET A 75 16.68 -6.08 12.65
N ALA A 76 17.89 -5.71 13.09
CA ALA A 76 19.09 -5.80 12.27
C ALA A 76 19.61 -7.25 12.10
N ASP A 77 19.09 -8.21 12.86
CA ASP A 77 19.57 -9.61 12.87
C ASP A 77 18.63 -10.58 12.15
N VAL A 78 17.57 -10.05 11.52
CA VAL A 78 16.67 -10.82 10.64
C VAL A 78 16.95 -10.52 9.17
N GLU A 79 16.55 -11.39 8.28
CA GLU A 79 16.82 -11.24 6.86
C GLU A 79 15.88 -10.23 6.20
N ALA A 80 14.62 -10.12 6.67
CA ALA A 80 13.68 -9.12 6.16
C ALA A 80 12.68 -8.66 7.21
N VAL A 81 12.25 -7.40 7.06
CA VAL A 81 11.14 -6.79 7.81
C VAL A 81 10.10 -6.29 6.82
N PHE A 82 8.90 -6.84 6.90
CA PHE A 82 7.75 -6.40 6.12
C PHE A 82 6.93 -5.43 6.96
N ILE A 83 6.83 -4.17 6.55
CA ILE A 83 5.93 -3.19 7.18
C ILE A 83 4.60 -3.28 6.44
N ARG A 84 3.65 -4.00 7.03
CA ARG A 84 2.36 -4.35 6.42
C ARG A 84 1.19 -3.93 7.29
N LYS A 85 1.38 -2.89 8.09
CA LYS A 85 0.32 -2.24 8.85
C LYS A 85 -0.62 -1.49 7.90
N ASP A 86 -1.91 -1.76 8.01
CA ASP A 86 -2.93 -1.07 7.22
C ASP A 86 -3.05 0.40 7.62
N PRO A 87 -3.48 1.28 6.71
CA PRO A 87 -3.82 2.66 7.07
C PRO A 87 -4.82 2.73 8.24
N PRO A 88 -4.86 3.86 8.98
CA PRO A 88 -4.25 5.15 8.67
C PRO A 88 -2.75 5.20 9.00
N PHE A 89 -2.00 6.04 8.27
CA PHE A 89 -0.64 6.41 8.65
C PHE A 89 -0.72 7.49 9.74
N ASP A 90 -0.85 7.04 10.97
CA ASP A 90 -1.01 7.85 12.18
C ASP A 90 0.31 8.05 12.93
N THR A 91 0.25 8.73 14.08
CA THR A 91 1.43 8.98 14.92
C THR A 91 2.13 7.69 15.39
N PRO A 92 1.44 6.63 15.85
CA PRO A 92 2.06 5.33 16.12
C PRO A 92 2.78 4.73 14.92
N TYR A 93 2.19 4.80 13.72
CA TYR A 93 2.83 4.33 12.50
C TYR A 93 4.08 5.16 12.18
N LEU A 94 4.00 6.50 12.27
CA LEU A 94 5.15 7.39 12.11
C LEU A 94 6.30 7.00 13.05
N TYR A 95 6.02 6.78 14.33
CA TYR A 95 7.05 6.38 15.30
C TYR A 95 7.65 5.01 14.98
N ALA A 96 6.84 4.05 14.55
CA ALA A 96 7.34 2.75 14.09
C ALA A 96 8.33 2.89 12.93
N THR A 97 8.03 3.74 11.93
CA THR A 97 8.96 3.98 10.81
C THR A 97 10.26 4.66 11.26
N LEU A 98 10.19 5.60 12.22
CA LEU A 98 11.38 6.24 12.81
C LEU A 98 12.25 5.23 13.57
N MET A 99 11.64 4.30 14.29
CA MET A 99 12.37 3.22 14.96
C MET A 99 13.00 2.24 13.95
N LEU A 100 12.20 1.75 12.98
CA LEU A 100 12.66 0.77 12.00
C LEU A 100 13.74 1.32 11.06
N GLU A 101 13.79 2.62 10.84
CA GLU A 101 14.88 3.28 10.10
C GLU A 101 16.27 2.93 10.66
N ARG A 102 16.38 2.63 11.94
CA ARG A 102 17.66 2.26 12.57
C ARG A 102 18.21 0.91 12.12
N ALA A 103 17.35 0.07 11.51
CA ALA A 103 17.75 -1.21 10.92
C ALA A 103 18.08 -1.11 9.41
N ARG A 104 17.90 0.09 8.78
CA ARG A 104 18.23 0.29 7.36
C ARG A 104 19.68 -0.09 7.05
N GLY A 105 19.88 -0.73 5.91
CA GLY A 105 21.21 -1.17 5.45
C GLY A 105 21.73 -2.42 6.17
N ARG A 106 20.99 -2.97 7.15
CA ARG A 106 21.36 -4.21 7.86
C ARG A 106 20.39 -5.36 7.58
N THR A 107 19.17 -5.05 7.19
CA THR A 107 18.13 -6.00 6.81
C THR A 107 17.34 -5.43 5.63
N VAL A 108 16.70 -6.28 4.85
CA VAL A 108 15.73 -5.84 3.83
C VAL A 108 14.50 -5.30 4.53
N ILE A 109 14.09 -4.07 4.27
CA ILE A 109 12.85 -3.50 4.81
C ILE A 109 11.91 -3.14 3.65
N MET A 110 10.75 -3.74 3.62
CA MET A 110 9.74 -3.53 2.57
C MET A 110 8.48 -2.89 3.19
N ASN A 111 8.12 -1.65 2.87
CA ASN A 111 8.84 -0.63 2.12
C ASN A 111 9.80 0.16 3.05
N ASP A 112 10.72 0.91 2.45
CA ASP A 112 11.67 1.73 3.22
C ASP A 112 10.93 2.68 4.18
N PRO A 113 11.33 2.74 5.46
CA PRO A 113 10.65 3.59 6.45
C PRO A 113 10.64 5.09 6.11
N ARG A 114 11.67 5.61 5.41
CA ARG A 114 11.69 7.00 4.94
C ARG A 114 10.70 7.20 3.81
N GLY A 115 10.72 6.29 2.84
CA GLY A 115 9.76 6.32 1.75
C GLY A 115 8.31 6.30 2.24
N LEU A 116 7.99 5.47 3.24
CA LEU A 116 6.65 5.42 3.84
C LEU A 116 6.26 6.74 4.53
N ARG A 117 7.20 7.43 5.20
CA ARG A 117 6.91 8.74 5.82
C ARG A 117 6.65 9.83 4.79
N ASP A 118 7.39 9.80 3.68
CA ASP A 118 7.32 10.85 2.66
C ASP A 118 6.17 10.62 1.67
N ALA A 119 5.63 9.40 1.62
CA ALA A 119 4.62 8.99 0.65
C ALA A 119 3.22 8.88 1.28
N ASN A 120 2.52 10.02 1.45
CA ASN A 120 1.06 9.97 1.54
C ASN A 120 0.51 9.46 0.21
N GLU A 121 -0.28 8.41 0.20
CA GLU A 121 -0.69 7.65 -1.01
C GLU A 121 -1.39 8.51 -2.08
N LYS A 122 -2.06 9.60 -1.68
CA LYS A 122 -2.69 10.56 -2.58
C LYS A 122 -1.75 11.70 -2.99
N LEU A 123 -1.06 12.31 -2.01
CA LEU A 123 -0.16 13.43 -2.30
C LEU A 123 1.10 12.99 -3.05
N TYR A 124 1.61 11.79 -2.78
CA TYR A 124 2.77 11.26 -3.49
C TYR A 124 2.52 11.13 -5.01
N ALA A 125 1.27 10.82 -5.40
CA ALA A 125 0.89 10.76 -6.81
C ALA A 125 1.12 12.09 -7.55
N LEU A 126 1.11 13.24 -6.84
CA LEU A 126 1.35 14.58 -7.44
C LEU A 126 2.77 14.71 -8.04
N HIS A 127 3.73 13.88 -7.64
CA HIS A 127 5.02 13.82 -8.33
C HIS A 127 4.88 13.39 -9.80
N PHE A 128 3.75 12.81 -10.16
CA PHE A 128 3.42 12.29 -11.48
C PHE A 128 2.19 13.00 -12.07
N ALA A 129 2.07 14.31 -11.83
CA ALA A 129 0.90 15.10 -12.20
C ALA A 129 0.53 15.00 -13.69
N ASN A 130 1.51 14.78 -14.59
CA ASN A 130 1.26 14.56 -16.01
C ASN A 130 0.46 13.28 -16.31
N HIS A 131 0.52 12.31 -15.43
CA HIS A 131 -0.22 11.05 -15.53
C HIS A 131 -1.54 11.08 -14.76
N MET A 132 -1.77 12.10 -13.93
CA MET A 132 -2.97 12.21 -13.10
C MET A 132 -4.15 12.85 -13.86
N PRO A 133 -5.38 12.65 -13.39
CA PRO A 133 -6.48 13.55 -13.73
C PRO A 133 -6.18 14.97 -13.21
N ARG A 134 -6.89 15.96 -13.71
CA ARG A 134 -6.81 17.31 -13.14
C ARG A 134 -7.11 17.24 -11.66
N THR A 135 -6.23 17.79 -10.85
CA THR A 135 -6.22 17.58 -9.38
C THR A 135 -5.96 18.90 -8.66
N MET A 136 -6.69 19.12 -7.58
CA MET A 136 -6.46 20.19 -6.61
C MET A 136 -6.41 19.58 -5.20
N VAL A 137 -5.60 20.16 -4.34
CA VAL A 137 -5.58 19.85 -2.91
C VAL A 137 -5.83 21.13 -2.13
N THR A 138 -6.91 21.19 -1.38
CA THR A 138 -7.30 22.36 -0.62
C THR A 138 -8.25 22.01 0.54
N ALA A 139 -8.36 22.89 1.54
CA ALA A 139 -9.39 22.86 2.55
C ALA A 139 -10.48 23.93 2.31
N ASN A 140 -10.27 24.80 1.32
CA ASN A 140 -11.14 25.94 1.06
C ASN A 140 -12.32 25.54 0.17
N GLU A 141 -13.54 25.70 0.69
CA GLU A 141 -14.79 25.33 0.01
C GLU A 141 -14.97 26.06 -1.34
N GLU A 142 -14.66 27.36 -1.39
CA GLU A 142 -14.83 28.16 -2.62
C GLU A 142 -13.88 27.67 -3.73
N GLN A 143 -12.64 27.33 -3.35
CA GLN A 143 -11.67 26.75 -4.28
C GLN A 143 -12.13 25.39 -4.80
N VAL A 144 -12.73 24.54 -3.95
CA VAL A 144 -13.29 23.25 -4.36
C VAL A 144 -14.35 23.46 -5.44
N PHE A 145 -15.33 24.35 -5.21
CA PHE A 145 -16.41 24.58 -6.18
C PHE A 145 -15.91 25.27 -7.47
N ALA A 146 -14.97 26.19 -7.35
CA ALA A 146 -14.35 26.80 -8.52
C ALA A 146 -13.65 25.78 -9.40
N PHE A 147 -12.86 24.88 -8.78
CA PHE A 147 -12.16 23.81 -9.48
C PHE A 147 -13.14 22.78 -10.10
N VAL A 148 -14.17 22.35 -9.39
CA VAL A 148 -15.18 21.44 -9.94
C VAL A 148 -15.86 22.05 -11.16
N LYS A 149 -16.18 23.35 -11.13
CA LYS A 149 -16.72 24.07 -12.30
C LYS A 149 -15.72 24.09 -13.47
N GLU A 150 -14.44 24.33 -13.18
CA GLU A 150 -13.36 24.36 -14.17
C GLU A 150 -13.15 23.02 -14.88
N VAL A 151 -13.32 21.89 -14.17
CA VAL A 151 -13.16 20.53 -14.72
C VAL A 151 -14.45 19.98 -15.35
N GLY A 152 -15.43 20.81 -15.65
CA GLY A 152 -16.66 20.40 -16.36
C GLY A 152 -17.84 20.10 -15.42
N GLY A 153 -17.81 20.52 -14.17
CA GLY A 153 -18.91 20.47 -13.21
C GLY A 153 -19.03 19.15 -12.44
N ARG A 154 -18.21 18.15 -12.74
CA ARG A 154 -18.18 16.87 -12.01
C ARG A 154 -16.83 16.66 -11.39
N GLY A 155 -16.78 16.41 -10.09
CA GLY A 155 -15.56 16.15 -9.35
C GLY A 155 -15.70 14.99 -8.37
N VAL A 156 -14.57 14.49 -7.92
CA VAL A 156 -14.48 13.52 -6.81
C VAL A 156 -13.63 14.15 -5.72
N ILE A 157 -14.18 14.25 -4.49
CA ILE A 157 -13.47 14.71 -3.32
C ILE A 157 -13.07 13.53 -2.44
N LYS A 158 -11.83 13.54 -1.93
CA LYS A 158 -11.23 12.44 -1.16
C LYS A 158 -10.52 13.01 0.07
N PRO A 159 -10.70 12.43 1.27
CA PRO A 159 -9.83 12.77 2.40
C PRO A 159 -8.40 12.28 2.11
N LEU A 160 -7.38 13.00 2.57
CA LEU A 160 -5.98 12.59 2.40
C LEU A 160 -5.63 11.36 3.25
N HIS A 161 -6.31 11.18 4.38
CA HIS A 161 -6.17 10.04 5.27
C HIS A 161 -7.37 9.11 5.08
N GLY A 162 -7.20 8.01 4.42
CA GLY A 162 -8.28 7.05 4.20
C GLY A 162 -7.85 5.98 3.20
N ALA A 163 -8.41 4.79 3.34
CA ALA A 163 -8.14 3.65 2.48
C ALA A 163 -9.45 2.97 2.04
N GLY A 164 -9.37 2.11 1.03
CA GLY A 164 -10.50 1.28 0.60
C GLY A 164 -11.71 2.06 0.05
N GLY A 165 -11.51 3.30 -0.41
CA GLY A 165 -12.59 4.15 -0.92
C GLY A 165 -13.42 4.85 0.16
N SER A 166 -13.03 4.75 1.43
CA SER A 166 -13.73 5.44 2.53
C SER A 166 -13.64 6.96 2.36
N GLY A 167 -14.79 7.65 2.51
CA GLY A 167 -14.87 9.11 2.39
C GLY A 167 -14.69 9.65 0.96
N VAL A 168 -14.59 8.79 -0.05
CA VAL A 168 -14.59 9.23 -1.45
C VAL A 168 -16.00 9.56 -1.88
N MET A 169 -16.25 10.82 -2.24
CA MET A 169 -17.58 11.32 -2.58
C MET A 169 -17.57 12.07 -3.91
N MET A 170 -18.68 11.98 -4.63
CA MET A 170 -18.88 12.67 -5.90
C MET A 170 -19.46 14.07 -5.66
N LEU A 171 -18.98 15.06 -6.38
CA LEU A 171 -19.54 16.40 -6.43
C LEU A 171 -20.20 16.60 -7.80
N LEU A 172 -21.52 16.82 -7.80
CA LEU A 172 -22.33 16.94 -9.00
C LEU A 172 -22.91 18.36 -9.14
N PRO A 173 -23.13 18.84 -10.37
CA PRO A 173 -23.81 20.11 -10.59
C PRO A 173 -25.23 20.09 -10.01
N GLY A 174 -25.57 21.12 -9.22
CA GLY A 174 -26.90 21.26 -8.65
C GLY A 174 -27.25 20.33 -7.49
N ASP A 175 -26.31 19.49 -7.02
CA ASP A 175 -26.52 18.70 -5.82
C ASP A 175 -26.60 19.60 -4.59
N LYS A 176 -27.76 19.58 -3.91
CA LYS A 176 -28.00 20.38 -2.69
C LYS A 176 -27.12 19.96 -1.53
N ASN A 177 -26.58 18.73 -1.57
CA ASN A 177 -25.70 18.20 -0.52
C ASN A 177 -24.22 18.53 -0.77
N ALA A 178 -23.86 19.06 -1.95
CA ALA A 178 -22.45 19.28 -2.33
C ALA A 178 -21.66 20.08 -1.27
N ARG A 179 -22.30 21.12 -0.68
CA ARG A 179 -21.69 21.92 0.39
C ARG A 179 -21.43 21.08 1.63
N ALA A 180 -22.43 20.32 2.09
CA ALA A 180 -22.29 19.46 3.25
C ALA A 180 -21.23 18.36 3.04
N ILE A 181 -21.11 17.83 1.82
CA ILE A 181 -20.05 16.88 1.44
C ILE A 181 -18.68 17.52 1.63
N VAL A 182 -18.47 18.73 1.06
CA VAL A 182 -17.17 19.44 1.17
C VAL A 182 -16.85 19.71 2.64
N GLN A 183 -17.80 20.26 3.41
CA GLN A 183 -17.63 20.54 4.83
C GLN A 183 -17.28 19.28 5.63
N THR A 184 -17.97 18.16 5.38
CA THR A 184 -17.67 16.89 6.03
C THR A 184 -16.27 16.39 5.72
N VAL A 185 -15.85 16.38 4.44
CA VAL A 185 -14.55 15.85 4.04
C VAL A 185 -13.40 16.75 4.48
N THR A 186 -13.62 18.07 4.52
CA THR A 186 -12.62 19.05 4.97
C THR A 186 -12.70 19.35 6.47
N GLU A 187 -13.63 18.72 7.22
CA GLU A 187 -13.92 19.04 8.62
C GLU A 187 -14.03 20.58 8.80
N ASP A 188 -15.00 21.16 8.09
CA ASP A 188 -15.27 22.60 8.09
C ASP A 188 -14.04 23.45 7.72
N GLY A 189 -13.25 23.00 6.75
CA GLY A 189 -12.09 23.72 6.25
C GLY A 189 -10.82 23.58 7.09
N THR A 190 -10.81 22.69 8.08
CA THR A 190 -9.64 22.44 8.94
C THR A 190 -8.70 21.38 8.38
N LYS A 191 -9.20 20.49 7.50
CA LYS A 191 -8.41 19.43 6.86
C LYS A 191 -8.33 19.59 5.34
N LEU A 192 -7.14 19.35 4.82
CA LEU A 192 -6.95 19.29 3.37
C LEU A 192 -7.66 18.07 2.78
N ALA A 193 -8.28 18.25 1.64
CA ALA A 193 -8.86 17.21 0.81
C ALA A 193 -8.28 17.27 -0.61
N MET A 194 -8.23 16.13 -1.29
CA MET A 194 -7.90 16.05 -2.71
C MET A 194 -9.21 16.09 -3.51
N VAL A 195 -9.27 16.98 -4.50
CA VAL A 195 -10.37 17.08 -5.46
C VAL A 195 -9.84 16.77 -6.85
N GLN A 196 -10.48 15.83 -7.54
CA GLN A 196 -10.10 15.42 -8.89
C GLN A 196 -11.28 15.57 -9.86
N GLU A 197 -10.98 15.81 -11.15
CA GLU A 197 -12.00 15.65 -12.18
C GLU A 197 -12.61 14.24 -12.14
N TYR A 198 -13.90 14.12 -12.37
CA TYR A 198 -14.54 12.82 -12.50
C TYR A 198 -14.13 12.16 -13.81
N LEU A 199 -13.67 10.92 -13.72
CA LEU A 199 -13.29 10.09 -14.87
C LEU A 199 -14.42 9.12 -15.19
N PRO A 200 -15.21 9.32 -16.26
CA PRO A 200 -16.29 8.40 -16.65
C PRO A 200 -15.80 6.96 -16.88
N ALA A 201 -14.53 6.81 -17.24
CA ALA A 201 -13.89 5.51 -17.44
C ALA A 201 -13.90 4.60 -16.19
N VAL A 202 -14.24 5.13 -15.00
CA VAL A 202 -14.43 4.31 -13.78
C VAL A 202 -15.51 3.25 -13.94
N GLU A 203 -16.51 3.48 -14.79
CA GLU A 203 -17.55 2.49 -15.13
C GLU A 203 -16.95 1.23 -15.77
N ASN A 204 -15.81 1.35 -16.46
CA ASN A 204 -15.04 0.25 -17.03
C ASN A 204 -14.01 -0.33 -16.06
N GLY A 205 -14.00 0.12 -14.81
CA GLY A 205 -13.15 -0.34 -13.73
C GLY A 205 -11.98 0.57 -13.41
N ASP A 206 -11.40 0.24 -12.27
CA ASP A 206 -10.21 0.84 -11.68
C ASP A 206 -9.12 -0.24 -11.60
N LYS A 207 -8.03 -0.04 -12.33
CA LYS A 207 -6.95 -1.03 -12.43
C LYS A 207 -6.03 -0.89 -11.22
N ARG A 208 -5.79 -2.00 -10.52
CA ARG A 208 -4.72 -2.14 -9.54
C ARG A 208 -3.52 -2.77 -10.24
N VAL A 209 -2.46 -1.98 -10.44
CA VAL A 209 -1.17 -2.47 -10.96
C VAL A 209 -0.24 -2.71 -9.78
N LEU A 210 0.18 -3.94 -9.57
CA LEU A 210 1.15 -4.28 -8.53
C LEU A 210 2.57 -4.23 -9.07
N LEU A 211 3.44 -3.54 -8.36
CA LEU A 211 4.86 -3.38 -8.69
C LEU A 211 5.72 -3.98 -7.58
N LEU A 212 6.84 -4.55 -7.99
CA LEU A 212 7.93 -4.97 -7.11
C LEU A 212 9.23 -4.40 -7.64
N ASP A 213 9.92 -3.60 -6.84
CA ASP A 213 11.18 -2.93 -7.21
C ASP A 213 11.06 -2.22 -8.58
N GLY A 214 9.93 -1.52 -8.78
CA GLY A 214 9.63 -0.79 -10.01
C GLY A 214 9.22 -1.63 -11.22
N GLU A 215 9.27 -2.95 -11.13
CA GLU A 215 8.83 -3.86 -12.20
C GLU A 215 7.38 -4.29 -11.99
N VAL A 216 6.64 -4.46 -13.08
CA VAL A 216 5.23 -4.89 -13.03
C VAL A 216 5.16 -6.37 -12.63
N LEU A 217 4.55 -6.67 -11.49
CA LEU A 217 4.17 -8.03 -11.10
C LEU A 217 2.95 -8.52 -11.88
N GLY A 218 2.00 -7.62 -12.13
CA GLY A 218 0.76 -7.86 -12.84
C GLY A 218 -0.30 -6.83 -12.50
N ALA A 219 -1.49 -6.97 -13.10
CA ALA A 219 -2.59 -6.06 -12.87
C ALA A 219 -3.95 -6.79 -12.83
N ILE A 220 -4.88 -6.22 -12.05
CA ILE A 220 -6.28 -6.61 -11.99
C ILE A 220 -7.17 -5.40 -12.25
N ASN A 221 -8.33 -5.63 -12.86
CA ASN A 221 -9.37 -4.63 -13.04
C ASN A 221 -10.46 -4.83 -11.99
N ARG A 222 -10.73 -3.82 -11.17
CA ARG A 222 -11.78 -3.81 -10.14
C ARG A 222 -12.99 -3.09 -10.73
N ILE A 223 -14.09 -3.78 -10.92
CA ILE A 223 -15.30 -3.23 -11.54
C ILE A 223 -16.31 -2.88 -10.44
N PRO A 224 -16.86 -1.66 -10.45
CA PRO A 224 -17.92 -1.27 -9.52
C PRO A 224 -19.13 -2.19 -9.66
N ARG A 225 -19.91 -2.36 -8.61
CA ARG A 225 -21.17 -3.10 -8.64
C ARG A 225 -22.33 -2.23 -8.18
N GLY A 226 -23.46 -2.36 -8.87
CA GLY A 226 -24.68 -1.64 -8.56
C GLY A 226 -24.52 -0.14 -8.78
N ASP A 227 -25.08 0.65 -7.87
CA ASP A 227 -25.11 2.13 -7.94
C ASP A 227 -23.90 2.79 -7.27
N ASP A 228 -22.94 2.03 -6.74
CA ASP A 228 -21.72 2.57 -6.16
C ASP A 228 -20.64 2.75 -7.24
N PHE A 229 -20.17 3.98 -7.43
CA PHE A 229 -19.10 4.29 -8.39
C PHE A 229 -17.71 3.84 -7.90
N ARG A 230 -17.57 3.45 -6.62
CA ARG A 230 -16.31 2.96 -6.07
C ARG A 230 -16.10 1.50 -6.45
N SER A 231 -14.90 1.19 -6.93
CA SER A 231 -14.53 -0.15 -7.45
C SER A 231 -13.70 -0.98 -6.47
N ASN A 232 -13.45 -0.47 -5.25
CA ASN A 232 -12.63 -1.15 -4.26
C ASN A 232 -13.22 -2.52 -3.87
N ILE A 233 -12.36 -3.53 -3.73
CA ILE A 233 -12.75 -4.91 -3.35
C ILE A 233 -13.52 -4.94 -2.02
N HIS A 234 -13.18 -4.02 -1.09
CA HIS A 234 -13.85 -3.93 0.21
C HIS A 234 -15.31 -3.48 0.14
N VAL A 235 -15.70 -2.74 -0.90
CA VAL A 235 -17.10 -2.31 -1.13
C VAL A 235 -17.87 -3.24 -2.06
N GLY A 236 -17.32 -4.42 -2.40
CA GLY A 236 -18.04 -5.45 -3.16
C GLY A 236 -17.81 -5.45 -4.66
N GLY A 237 -16.85 -4.71 -5.18
CA GLY A 237 -16.46 -4.75 -6.59
C GLY A 237 -16.05 -6.16 -7.04
N SER A 238 -16.30 -6.49 -8.31
CA SER A 238 -15.75 -7.70 -8.94
C SER A 238 -14.33 -7.45 -9.42
N VAL A 239 -13.57 -8.53 -9.59
CA VAL A 239 -12.18 -8.47 -10.06
C VAL A 239 -12.06 -9.29 -11.33
N GLU A 240 -11.37 -8.74 -12.30
CA GLU A 240 -11.06 -9.40 -13.58
C GLU A 240 -9.57 -9.32 -13.87
N ALA A 241 -9.07 -10.26 -14.69
CA ALA A 241 -7.71 -10.20 -15.22
C ALA A 241 -7.54 -8.95 -16.10
N TYR A 242 -6.38 -8.32 -16.02
CA TYR A 242 -6.09 -7.15 -16.83
C TYR A 242 -4.66 -7.18 -17.37
N GLN A 243 -4.50 -6.83 -18.64
CA GLN A 243 -3.21 -6.64 -19.28
C GLN A 243 -3.00 -5.15 -19.56
N LEU A 244 -1.89 -4.60 -19.04
CA LEU A 244 -1.58 -3.19 -19.23
C LEU A 244 -1.46 -2.83 -20.71
N THR A 245 -2.04 -1.70 -21.09
CA THR A 245 -1.83 -1.10 -22.41
C THR A 245 -0.39 -0.62 -22.57
N LYS A 246 -0.02 -0.25 -23.79
CA LYS A 246 1.30 0.33 -24.07
C LYS A 246 1.52 1.65 -23.31
N GLU A 247 0.49 2.47 -23.25
CA GLU A 247 0.49 3.77 -22.57
C GLU A 247 0.61 3.60 -21.05
N GLU A 248 -0.09 2.65 -20.46
CA GLU A 248 0.00 2.32 -19.03
C GLU A 248 1.40 1.75 -18.67
N ARG A 249 1.99 0.95 -19.54
CA ARG A 249 3.39 0.50 -19.36
C ARG A 249 4.38 1.65 -19.43
N ALA A 250 4.18 2.60 -20.34
CA ALA A 250 5.00 3.80 -20.42
C ALA A 250 4.88 4.66 -19.14
N MET A 251 3.65 4.84 -18.64
CA MET A 251 3.41 5.52 -17.36
C MET A 251 4.14 4.84 -16.21
N VAL A 252 4.08 3.51 -16.09
CA VAL A 252 4.81 2.77 -15.06
C VAL A 252 6.31 2.98 -15.20
N ALA A 253 6.86 2.97 -16.42
CA ALA A 253 8.28 3.20 -16.68
C ALA A 253 8.74 4.61 -16.24
N ASP A 254 7.87 5.62 -16.34
CA ASP A 254 8.16 6.98 -15.85
C ASP A 254 8.11 7.07 -14.32
N ILE A 255 7.24 6.28 -13.68
CA ILE A 255 7.02 6.28 -12.22
C ILE A 255 8.09 5.47 -11.48
N ALA A 256 8.48 4.32 -12.02
CA ALA A 256 9.32 3.33 -11.38
C ALA A 256 10.68 3.87 -10.86
N PRO A 257 11.42 4.74 -11.57
CA PRO A 257 12.70 5.27 -11.08
C PRO A 257 12.56 6.05 -9.77
N ARG A 258 11.46 6.80 -9.60
CA ARG A 258 11.19 7.55 -8.38
C ARG A 258 10.84 6.62 -7.23
N LEU A 259 9.99 5.61 -7.45
CA LEU A 259 9.65 4.61 -6.44
C LEU A 259 10.90 3.90 -5.93
N LYS A 260 11.79 3.45 -6.82
CA LYS A 260 13.07 2.82 -6.46
C LYS A 260 13.95 3.74 -5.64
N LYS A 261 14.12 4.99 -6.06
CA LYS A 261 14.90 6.01 -5.35
C LYS A 261 14.40 6.21 -3.92
N ASP A 262 13.09 6.21 -3.74
CA ASP A 262 12.45 6.45 -2.44
C ASP A 262 12.29 5.15 -1.61
N GLY A 263 12.78 4.00 -2.14
CA GLY A 263 12.74 2.70 -1.45
C GLY A 263 11.33 2.10 -1.35
N LEU A 264 10.41 2.55 -2.21
CA LEU A 264 9.06 2.03 -2.29
C LEU A 264 9.06 0.79 -3.19
N LEU A 265 9.33 -0.37 -2.59
CA LEU A 265 9.61 -1.62 -3.29
C LEU A 265 8.34 -2.35 -3.72
N PHE A 266 7.36 -2.49 -2.82
CA PHE A 266 6.08 -3.12 -3.11
C PHE A 266 4.97 -2.08 -3.13
N VAL A 267 4.43 -1.81 -4.32
CA VAL A 267 3.52 -0.68 -4.57
C VAL A 267 2.31 -1.13 -5.38
N GLY A 268 1.15 -0.54 -5.07
CA GLY A 268 -0.05 -0.66 -5.88
C GLY A 268 -0.38 0.69 -6.52
N LEU A 269 -0.39 0.76 -7.86
CA LEU A 269 -0.89 1.93 -8.57
C LEU A 269 -2.37 1.75 -8.90
N ASP A 270 -3.18 2.76 -8.66
CA ASP A 270 -4.58 2.77 -9.07
C ASP A 270 -4.73 3.63 -10.33
N VAL A 271 -5.33 3.04 -11.38
CA VAL A 271 -5.39 3.64 -12.71
C VAL A 271 -6.80 3.56 -13.28
N ILE A 272 -7.40 4.70 -13.59
CA ILE A 272 -8.72 4.82 -14.20
C ILE A 272 -8.58 5.53 -15.55
N GLY A 273 -9.03 4.89 -16.65
CA GLY A 273 -8.96 5.50 -17.98
C GLY A 273 -7.55 5.92 -18.41
N GLY A 274 -6.51 5.17 -18.01
CA GLY A 274 -5.12 5.51 -18.27
C GLY A 274 -4.55 6.64 -17.40
N LYS A 275 -5.28 7.09 -16.38
CA LYS A 275 -4.84 8.13 -15.42
C LYS A 275 -4.54 7.54 -14.06
N LEU A 276 -3.38 7.90 -13.50
CA LEU A 276 -2.97 7.56 -12.14
C LEU A 276 -3.84 8.30 -11.12
N THR A 277 -4.50 7.61 -10.22
CA THR A 277 -5.36 8.20 -9.20
C THR A 277 -4.81 8.09 -7.79
N GLU A 278 -3.94 7.09 -7.52
CA GLU A 278 -3.35 6.83 -6.21
C GLU A 278 -2.09 5.97 -6.32
N VAL A 279 -1.13 6.15 -5.39
CA VAL A 279 0.07 5.33 -5.23
C VAL A 279 0.03 4.70 -3.86
N ASN A 280 -0.38 3.43 -3.78
CA ASN A 280 -0.55 2.72 -2.52
C ASN A 280 0.77 2.09 -2.08
N VAL A 281 1.30 2.49 -0.92
CA VAL A 281 2.65 2.11 -0.45
C VAL A 281 2.68 1.45 0.93
N THR A 282 1.62 1.60 1.74
CA THR A 282 1.57 1.07 3.10
C THR A 282 1.31 -0.44 3.11
N SER A 283 0.11 -0.83 2.72
CA SER A 283 -0.33 -2.23 2.66
C SER A 283 -1.15 -2.52 1.39
N PRO A 284 -0.58 -2.31 0.16
CA PRO A 284 -1.35 -2.55 -1.05
C PRO A 284 -1.81 -4.01 -1.14
N THR A 285 -3.08 -4.18 -1.55
CA THR A 285 -3.77 -5.46 -1.70
C THR A 285 -3.99 -5.82 -3.18
N GLY A 286 -4.42 -7.08 -3.43
CA GLY A 286 -4.75 -7.56 -4.77
C GLY A 286 -3.89 -8.72 -5.27
N ILE A 287 -2.83 -9.12 -4.53
CA ILE A 287 -1.92 -10.17 -5.01
C ILE A 287 -2.59 -11.54 -5.08
N GLN A 288 -3.56 -11.84 -4.20
CA GLN A 288 -4.28 -13.12 -4.24
C GLN A 288 -5.18 -13.21 -5.46
N GLN A 289 -5.92 -12.13 -5.77
CA GLN A 289 -6.74 -12.04 -6.97
C GLN A 289 -5.88 -12.11 -8.23
N LEU A 290 -4.75 -11.42 -8.25
CA LEU A 290 -3.78 -11.52 -9.35
C LEU A 290 -3.28 -12.96 -9.52
N SER A 291 -2.91 -13.63 -8.43
CA SER A 291 -2.44 -15.03 -8.46
C SER A 291 -3.49 -15.99 -9.03
N GLN A 292 -4.77 -15.78 -8.67
CA GLN A 292 -5.89 -16.57 -9.20
C GLN A 292 -6.05 -16.38 -10.72
N HIS A 293 -5.97 -15.14 -11.19
CA HIS A 293 -6.13 -14.83 -12.62
C HIS A 293 -4.93 -15.27 -13.47
N GLU A 294 -3.72 -15.21 -12.92
CA GLU A 294 -2.52 -15.65 -13.62
C GLU A 294 -2.22 -17.15 -13.44
N ASN A 295 -3.01 -17.85 -12.63
CA ASN A 295 -2.84 -19.27 -12.29
C ASN A 295 -1.41 -19.60 -11.81
N ARG A 296 -0.82 -18.69 -11.02
CA ARG A 296 0.50 -18.82 -10.38
C ARG A 296 0.52 -18.09 -9.04
N ASP A 297 1.42 -18.47 -8.14
CA ASP A 297 1.59 -17.76 -6.87
C ASP A 297 2.49 -16.53 -7.05
N VAL A 298 1.89 -15.35 -7.27
CA VAL A 298 2.62 -14.09 -7.42
C VAL A 298 3.30 -13.66 -6.10
N ALA A 299 2.79 -14.08 -4.96
CA ALA A 299 3.41 -13.81 -3.66
C ALA A 299 4.78 -14.52 -3.54
N GLU A 300 4.94 -15.69 -4.17
CA GLU A 300 6.23 -16.38 -4.21
C GLU A 300 7.31 -15.56 -4.93
N ASP A 301 6.96 -14.80 -5.98
CA ASP A 301 7.91 -13.93 -6.67
C ASP A 301 8.44 -12.82 -5.77
N VAL A 302 7.56 -12.27 -4.90
CA VAL A 302 7.97 -11.28 -3.89
C VAL A 302 8.93 -11.91 -2.88
N ILE A 303 8.64 -13.10 -2.38
CA ILE A 303 9.52 -13.80 -1.44
C ILE A 303 10.87 -14.15 -2.08
N LYS A 304 10.89 -14.62 -3.34
CA LYS A 304 12.13 -14.86 -4.09
C LYS A 304 12.98 -13.59 -4.28
N TRP A 305 12.32 -12.46 -4.51
CA TRP A 305 13.02 -11.18 -4.59
C TRP A 305 13.65 -10.81 -3.24
N VAL A 306 12.91 -10.96 -2.14
CA VAL A 306 13.40 -10.70 -0.78
C VAL A 306 14.58 -11.61 -0.43
N GLU A 307 14.55 -12.89 -0.79
CA GLU A 307 15.66 -13.82 -0.58
C GLU A 307 16.95 -13.34 -1.29
N ARG A 308 16.83 -12.90 -2.55
CA ARG A 308 17.99 -12.37 -3.29
C ARG A 308 18.52 -11.10 -2.63
N ALA A 309 17.64 -10.14 -2.34
CA ALA A 309 18.01 -8.90 -1.69
C ALA A 309 18.69 -9.14 -0.32
N ALA A 310 18.16 -10.06 0.50
CA ALA A 310 18.74 -10.40 1.79
C ALA A 310 20.11 -11.06 1.67
N ASN A 311 20.35 -11.87 0.66
CA ASN A 311 21.66 -12.46 0.39
C ASN A 311 22.70 -11.40 -0.02
N ASP A 312 22.28 -10.36 -0.75
CA ASP A 312 23.15 -9.25 -1.15
C ASP A 312 23.56 -8.37 0.05
N TYR A 313 22.73 -8.26 1.09
CA TYR A 313 23.07 -7.56 2.34
C TYR A 313 24.10 -8.32 3.19
N ARG A 314 24.11 -9.65 3.17
CA ARG A 314 24.99 -10.49 4.03
C ARG A 314 26.48 -10.35 3.78
N PRO A 315 27.02 -10.19 2.57
CA PRO A 315 28.44 -10.00 2.35
C PRO A 315 28.97 -8.70 2.95
N SER A 316 28.18 -7.63 2.94
CA SER A 316 28.58 -6.32 3.50
C SER A 316 28.68 -6.31 5.03
N LEU A 317 27.97 -7.22 5.72
CA LEU A 317 28.03 -7.38 7.18
C LEU A 317 29.23 -8.21 7.65
N LYS A 318 29.75 -9.11 6.81
CA LYS A 318 30.93 -9.93 7.11
C LYS A 318 32.27 -9.15 7.02
N SER A 319 32.25 -7.97 6.40
CA SER A 319 33.44 -7.12 6.21
C SER A 319 33.60 -6.02 7.25
N ILE A 320 32.74 -5.93 8.27
CA ILE A 320 32.89 -4.99 9.38
C ILE A 320 33.71 -5.69 10.49
N PRO A 321 34.96 -5.27 10.79
CA PRO A 321 35.70 -5.82 11.91
C PRO A 321 34.93 -5.58 13.22
N ALA A 322 34.87 -6.60 14.08
CA ALA A 322 34.38 -6.43 15.43
C ALA A 322 35.29 -5.43 16.14
N THR A 323 34.77 -4.24 16.43
CA THR A 323 35.39 -3.23 17.31
C THR A 323 34.91 -3.40 18.73
#